data_a81f805ac1d6e2d11599348e2be45910
#
_entry.id   a81f805ac1d6e2d11599348e2be45910
#
_cell.length_a   1.000
_cell.length_b   1.000
_cell.length_c   1.000
_cell.angle_alpha   90.00
_cell.angle_beta   90.00
_cell.angle_gamma   90.00
#
_symmetry.space_group_name_H-M   'P 1'
#
loop_
_entity.id
_entity.type
_entity.pdbx_description
1 polymer ?
#
loop_
_entity_poly.entity_id
_entity_poly.type
_entity_poly.pdbx_seq_one_letter_code
_entity_poly.pdbx_strand_id
1 'polypeptide(L)'
;LETKRSDVGETVVYNLDRLGIPLVEVATAPDVRSPEHAKETALALGRLLRDTRRVRRGLGSIRQDLNVSISCGDRVEIKGCQDLDWIPRIIRLEMARQLHFYRLANELRSEFSLPPLPPDRESDSMPVENRVELATKKRIPYSTHDVTEFFSECDSDMVSSSLQNGLCILGISLPGFSGKIGTKTTDEKGSQLPRLGRELASAAKLAGVSGIFHSDELPAYGISQTEVNSVRSQLSLSEADAFVLCMAPKWQSELALEAVVD
;
A
#
# COMPACT_ATOMS: atom_id res chain seq x y z
N LEU A 1 17.50 18.29 -4.09
CA LEU A 1 18.10 18.22 -2.74
C LEU A 1 19.07 17.04 -2.74
N GLU A 2 20.36 17.29 -2.96
CA GLU A 2 21.38 16.30 -2.64
C GLU A 2 21.56 16.30 -1.13
N THR A 3 21.05 15.28 -0.47
CA THR A 3 21.42 15.01 0.92
C THR A 3 22.78 14.30 0.87
N LYS A 4 23.86 15.02 1.07
CA LYS A 4 25.15 14.39 1.32
C LYS A 4 25.14 13.88 2.75
N ARG A 5 25.01 12.58 2.92
CA ARG A 5 25.31 11.90 4.18
C ARG A 5 26.84 11.83 4.29
N SER A 6 27.42 12.51 5.24
CA SER A 6 28.77 12.22 5.68
C SER A 6 28.66 11.42 6.97
N ASP A 7 29.09 10.16 6.93
CA ASP A 7 29.20 9.31 8.10
C ASP A 7 30.39 9.74 8.96
N VAL A 8 30.22 10.83 9.67
CA VAL A 8 31.10 11.15 10.79
C VAL A 8 30.24 10.98 12.06
N GLY A 9 30.11 9.73 12.51
CA GLY A 9 29.24 9.36 13.62
C GLY A 9 27.75 9.46 13.27
N GLU A 10 26.90 9.74 14.26
CA GLU A 10 25.44 9.86 14.10
C GLU A 10 24.96 11.21 13.53
N THR A 11 25.86 12.00 12.95
CA THR A 11 25.55 13.35 12.47
C THR A 11 25.13 13.32 11.01
N VAL A 12 23.94 13.85 10.71
CA VAL A 12 23.46 14.06 9.33
C VAL A 12 23.60 15.52 8.97
N VAL A 13 24.36 15.80 7.91
CA VAL A 13 24.52 17.15 7.37
C VAL A 13 23.53 17.40 6.25
N TYR A 14 22.70 18.42 6.38
CA TYR A 14 21.73 18.83 5.37
C TYR A 14 22.27 20.03 4.57
N ASN A 15 22.17 19.93 3.23
CA ASN A 15 22.39 21.09 2.37
C ASN A 15 21.07 21.86 2.23
N LEU A 16 21.07 23.12 2.63
CA LEU A 16 19.92 24.01 2.66
C LEU A 16 19.93 25.07 1.55
N ASP A 17 20.81 24.96 0.56
CA ASP A 17 21.00 25.96 -0.51
C ASP A 17 19.75 26.24 -1.33
N ARG A 18 18.74 25.39 -1.25
CA ARG A 18 17.46 25.53 -1.98
C ARG A 18 16.28 25.95 -1.11
N LEU A 19 16.51 26.20 0.17
CA LEU A 19 15.46 26.73 1.03
C LEU A 19 15.12 28.17 0.65
N GLY A 20 13.84 28.50 0.71
CA GLY A 20 13.34 29.84 0.42
C GLY A 20 13.22 30.18 -1.06
N ILE A 21 13.45 29.22 -1.99
CA ILE A 21 13.14 29.43 -3.40
C ILE A 21 11.62 29.43 -3.57
N PRO A 22 11.03 30.49 -4.16
CA PRO A 22 9.60 30.56 -4.40
C PRO A 22 9.13 29.39 -5.29
N LEU A 23 8.04 28.75 -4.90
CA LEU A 23 7.36 27.71 -5.64
C LEU A 23 6.02 28.24 -6.13
N VAL A 24 5.71 28.02 -7.40
CA VAL A 24 4.39 28.27 -7.98
C VAL A 24 3.77 26.91 -8.27
N GLU A 25 2.60 26.67 -7.73
CA GLU A 25 1.79 25.49 -7.99
C GLU A 25 0.61 25.87 -8.90
N VAL A 26 0.40 25.07 -9.94
CA VAL A 26 -0.75 25.16 -10.84
C VAL A 26 -1.55 23.88 -10.68
N ALA A 27 -2.72 23.99 -10.10
CA ALA A 27 -3.67 22.89 -9.99
C ALA A 27 -4.75 23.02 -11.07
N THR A 28 -5.08 21.91 -11.74
CA THR A 28 -6.23 21.83 -12.64
C THR A 28 -7.49 21.52 -11.84
N ALA A 29 -8.65 21.95 -12.35
CA ALA A 29 -9.91 21.38 -11.92
C ALA A 29 -10.02 19.90 -12.40
N PRO A 30 -11.00 19.11 -11.91
CA PRO A 30 -11.15 17.70 -12.28
C PRO A 30 -11.75 17.50 -13.68
N ASP A 31 -11.24 18.24 -14.67
CA ASP A 31 -11.72 18.24 -16.05
C ASP A 31 -11.00 17.21 -16.93
N VAL A 32 -9.90 16.64 -16.42
CA VAL A 32 -9.13 15.62 -17.13
C VAL A 32 -9.86 14.28 -17.07
N ARG A 33 -10.29 13.77 -18.24
CA ARG A 33 -11.21 12.63 -18.35
C ARG A 33 -10.60 11.38 -18.99
N SER A 34 -9.34 11.43 -19.39
CA SER A 34 -8.65 10.26 -19.93
C SER A 34 -7.16 10.33 -19.61
N PRO A 35 -6.49 9.17 -19.58
CA PRO A 35 -5.05 9.11 -19.38
C PRO A 35 -4.26 9.90 -20.43
N GLU A 36 -4.71 9.91 -21.68
CA GLU A 36 -4.08 10.67 -22.76
C GLU A 36 -4.27 12.18 -22.58
N HIS A 37 -5.48 12.60 -22.22
CA HIS A 37 -5.78 14.00 -21.91
C HIS A 37 -4.91 14.51 -20.74
N ALA A 38 -4.62 13.67 -19.75
CA ALA A 38 -3.70 14.03 -18.67
C ALA A 38 -2.28 14.35 -19.18
N LYS A 39 -1.76 13.55 -20.10
CA LYS A 39 -0.46 13.78 -20.74
C LYS A 39 -0.47 15.08 -21.53
N GLU A 40 -1.50 15.32 -22.33
CA GLU A 40 -1.65 16.54 -23.14
C GLU A 40 -1.73 17.79 -22.24
N THR A 41 -2.50 17.72 -21.16
CA THR A 41 -2.62 18.80 -20.17
C THR A 41 -1.28 19.10 -19.50
N ALA A 42 -0.56 18.07 -19.04
CA ALA A 42 0.75 18.23 -18.43
C ALA A 42 1.76 18.87 -19.41
N LEU A 43 1.73 18.46 -20.68
CA LEU A 43 2.57 19.03 -21.73
C LEU A 43 2.23 20.50 -21.99
N ALA A 44 0.94 20.83 -22.05
CA ALA A 44 0.47 22.21 -22.29
C ALA A 44 0.88 23.13 -21.12
N LEU A 45 0.66 22.71 -19.87
CA LEU A 45 1.08 23.47 -18.69
C LEU A 45 2.60 23.65 -18.64
N GLY A 46 3.35 22.59 -18.92
CA GLY A 46 4.81 22.67 -18.97
C GLY A 46 5.33 23.62 -20.04
N ARG A 47 4.66 23.72 -21.19
CA ARG A 47 4.97 24.71 -22.25
C ARG A 47 4.63 26.11 -21.78
N LEU A 48 3.43 26.33 -21.26
CA LEU A 48 2.99 27.62 -20.74
C LEU A 48 3.96 28.18 -19.71
N LEU A 49 4.35 27.37 -18.73
CA LEU A 49 5.32 27.77 -17.72
C LEU A 49 6.67 28.16 -18.34
N ARG A 50 7.19 27.40 -19.29
CA ARG A 50 8.46 27.70 -19.97
C ARG A 50 8.38 28.95 -20.83
N ASP A 51 7.27 29.23 -21.45
CA ASP A 51 7.04 30.40 -22.30
C ASP A 51 7.07 31.71 -21.52
N THR A 52 6.75 31.67 -20.22
CA THR A 52 6.92 32.81 -19.31
C THR A 52 8.37 33.27 -19.19
N ARG A 53 9.35 32.38 -19.49
CA ARG A 53 10.80 32.56 -19.27
C ARG A 53 11.17 32.85 -17.82
N ARG A 54 10.27 32.68 -16.89
CA ARG A 54 10.48 32.94 -15.45
C ARG A 54 10.73 31.68 -14.65
N VAL A 55 10.48 30.49 -15.21
CA VAL A 55 10.78 29.23 -14.56
C VAL A 55 12.24 28.84 -14.75
N ARG A 56 12.82 28.23 -13.74
CA ARG A 56 14.18 27.69 -13.79
C ARG A 56 14.25 26.58 -14.86
N ARG A 57 15.37 26.51 -15.57
CA ARG A 57 15.65 25.44 -16.52
C ARG A 57 16.40 24.28 -15.86
N GLY A 58 16.25 23.10 -16.43
CA GLY A 58 16.95 21.88 -16.02
C GLY A 58 16.01 20.79 -15.50
N LEU A 59 16.57 19.61 -15.33
CA LEU A 59 15.86 18.46 -14.78
C LEU A 59 15.29 18.76 -13.39
N GLY A 60 14.04 18.41 -13.15
CA GLY A 60 13.37 18.61 -11.86
C GLY A 60 12.98 20.06 -11.55
N SER A 61 13.09 20.99 -12.52
CA SER A 61 12.65 22.39 -12.34
C SER A 61 11.14 22.53 -12.37
N ILE A 62 10.48 21.80 -13.28
CA ILE A 62 9.02 21.63 -13.29
C ILE A 62 8.76 20.22 -12.80
N ARG A 63 8.05 20.10 -11.71
CA ARG A 63 7.61 18.82 -11.15
C ARG A 63 6.12 18.72 -11.31
N GLN A 64 5.61 17.51 -11.44
CA GLN A 64 4.19 17.27 -11.53
C GLN A 64 3.81 16.07 -10.69
N ASP A 65 2.64 16.17 -10.10
CA ASP A 65 1.96 15.14 -9.37
C ASP A 65 0.63 14.85 -10.06
N LEU A 66 0.15 13.64 -9.95
CA LEU A 66 -1.11 13.20 -10.55
C LEU A 66 -2.09 12.87 -9.43
N ASN A 67 -3.28 13.45 -9.49
CA ASN A 67 -4.40 13.03 -8.67
C ASN A 67 -5.30 12.14 -9.50
N VAL A 68 -5.47 10.89 -9.08
CA VAL A 68 -6.27 9.89 -9.80
C VAL A 68 -7.37 9.38 -8.90
N SER A 69 -8.61 9.39 -9.39
CA SER A 69 -9.77 8.77 -8.77
C SER A 69 -10.68 8.16 -9.83
N ILE A 70 -11.38 7.10 -9.44
CA ILE A 70 -12.50 6.54 -10.20
C ILE A 70 -13.76 6.65 -9.34
N SER A 71 -14.95 6.51 -9.93
CA SER A 71 -16.22 6.69 -9.20
C SER A 71 -16.32 5.88 -7.90
N CYS A 72 -15.85 4.63 -7.92
CA CYS A 72 -15.87 3.74 -6.77
C CYS A 72 -14.58 3.78 -5.92
N GLY A 73 -13.63 4.66 -6.26
CA GLY A 73 -12.34 4.79 -5.58
C GLY A 73 -12.19 6.11 -4.83
N ASP A 74 -11.04 6.27 -4.19
CA ASP A 74 -10.65 7.50 -3.53
C ASP A 74 -9.57 8.23 -4.32
N ARG A 75 -9.42 9.54 -4.07
CA ARG A 75 -8.35 10.32 -4.69
C ARG A 75 -6.99 9.87 -4.18
N VAL A 76 -6.14 9.42 -5.08
CA VAL A 76 -4.75 9.04 -4.81
C VAL A 76 -3.82 10.03 -5.49
N GLU A 77 -2.92 10.62 -4.73
CA GLU A 77 -1.87 11.50 -5.24
C GLU A 77 -0.62 10.68 -5.56
N ILE A 78 -0.20 10.72 -6.83
CA ILE A 78 1.01 10.05 -7.31
C ILE A 78 2.08 11.11 -7.55
N LYS A 79 3.10 11.08 -6.71
CA LYS A 79 4.18 12.07 -6.72
C LYS A 79 5.31 11.67 -7.68
N GLY A 80 5.95 12.69 -8.24
CA GLY A 80 7.19 12.51 -8.98
C GLY A 80 7.05 11.89 -10.37
N CYS A 81 5.90 12.03 -11.01
CA CYS A 81 5.70 11.57 -12.38
C CYS A 81 6.38 12.54 -13.37
N GLN A 82 7.69 12.36 -13.60
CA GLN A 82 8.51 13.29 -14.38
C GLN A 82 8.46 13.00 -15.89
N ASP A 83 8.28 11.76 -16.28
CA ASP A 83 8.22 11.34 -17.66
C ASP A 83 6.78 11.41 -18.17
N LEU A 84 6.53 12.32 -19.11
CA LEU A 84 5.21 12.55 -19.70
C LEU A 84 4.68 11.33 -20.46
N ASP A 85 5.56 10.52 -21.02
CA ASP A 85 5.15 9.34 -21.80
C ASP A 85 4.61 8.21 -20.88
N TRP A 86 5.01 8.23 -19.61
CA TRP A 86 4.52 7.28 -18.63
C TRP A 86 3.19 7.67 -17.97
N ILE A 87 2.77 8.94 -18.07
CA ILE A 87 1.54 9.43 -17.45
C ILE A 87 0.32 8.55 -17.78
N PRO A 88 0.02 8.25 -19.06
CA PRO A 88 -1.16 7.46 -19.38
C PRO A 88 -1.12 6.06 -18.78
N ARG A 89 0.06 5.46 -18.71
CA ARG A 89 0.23 4.12 -18.13
C ARG A 89 0.07 4.13 -16.61
N ILE A 90 0.67 5.09 -15.93
CA ILE A 90 0.57 5.26 -14.48
C ILE A 90 -0.91 5.43 -14.09
N ILE A 91 -1.64 6.29 -14.79
CA ILE A 91 -3.06 6.52 -14.53
C ILE A 91 -3.87 5.23 -14.73
N ARG A 92 -3.64 4.49 -15.82
CA ARG A 92 -4.36 3.23 -16.06
C ARG A 92 -4.08 2.19 -14.98
N LEU A 93 -2.84 2.07 -14.53
CA LEU A 93 -2.49 1.14 -13.46
C LEU A 93 -3.15 1.53 -12.14
N GLU A 94 -3.21 2.82 -11.81
CA GLU A 94 -3.88 3.28 -10.60
C GLU A 94 -5.40 3.10 -10.69
N MET A 95 -6.03 3.42 -11.82
CA MET A 95 -7.46 3.14 -12.04
C MET A 95 -7.76 1.64 -11.88
N ALA A 96 -6.93 0.78 -12.48
CA ALA A 96 -7.08 -0.67 -12.37
C ALA A 96 -6.87 -1.15 -10.93
N ARG A 97 -5.94 -0.57 -10.18
CA ARG A 97 -5.72 -0.86 -8.76
C ARG A 97 -6.95 -0.53 -7.93
N GLN A 98 -7.50 0.68 -8.07
CA GLN A 98 -8.70 1.09 -7.33
C GLN A 98 -9.89 0.19 -7.64
N LEU A 99 -10.11 -0.12 -8.91
CA LEU A 99 -11.20 -1.01 -9.33
C LEU A 99 -11.02 -2.45 -8.81
N HIS A 100 -9.78 -2.95 -8.79
CA HIS A 100 -9.47 -4.28 -8.25
C HIS A 100 -9.82 -4.36 -6.76
N PHE A 101 -9.38 -3.39 -5.96
CA PHE A 101 -9.69 -3.39 -4.52
C PHE A 101 -11.17 -3.15 -4.22
N TYR A 102 -11.85 -2.33 -5.00
CA TYR A 102 -13.30 -2.20 -4.89
C TYR A 102 -14.03 -3.55 -5.13
N ARG A 103 -13.62 -4.29 -6.15
CA ARG A 103 -14.20 -5.61 -6.45
C ARG A 103 -13.89 -6.63 -5.35
N LEU A 104 -12.64 -6.68 -4.91
CA LEU A 104 -12.22 -7.57 -3.82
C LEU A 104 -12.97 -7.25 -2.52
N ALA A 105 -13.10 -5.97 -2.18
CA ALA A 105 -13.87 -5.56 -1.02
C ALA A 105 -15.33 -6.00 -1.10
N ASN A 106 -15.98 -5.89 -2.26
CA ASN A 106 -17.36 -6.33 -2.44
C ASN A 106 -17.50 -7.85 -2.42
N GLU A 107 -16.51 -8.59 -2.92
CA GLU A 107 -16.47 -10.05 -2.80
C GLU A 107 -16.42 -10.47 -1.33
N LEU A 108 -15.49 -9.93 -0.56
CA LEU A 108 -15.39 -10.20 0.87
C LEU A 108 -16.64 -9.78 1.64
N ARG A 109 -17.21 -8.60 1.34
CA ARG A 109 -18.46 -8.14 1.97
C ARG A 109 -19.61 -9.09 1.70
N SER A 110 -19.71 -9.65 0.48
CA SER A 110 -20.70 -10.64 0.14
C SER A 110 -20.53 -11.93 0.96
N GLU A 111 -19.31 -12.42 1.13
CA GLU A 111 -19.01 -13.61 1.95
C GLU A 111 -19.39 -13.40 3.42
N PHE A 112 -19.20 -12.19 3.94
CA PHE A 112 -19.59 -11.82 5.31
C PHE A 112 -21.03 -11.32 5.44
N SER A 113 -21.86 -11.46 4.40
CA SER A 113 -23.24 -10.97 4.37
C SER A 113 -23.38 -9.49 4.71
N LEU A 114 -22.40 -8.67 4.30
CA LEU A 114 -22.40 -7.23 4.44
C LEU A 114 -22.95 -6.56 3.16
N PRO A 115 -23.60 -5.40 3.26
CA PRO A 115 -24.07 -4.67 2.09
C PRO A 115 -22.89 -4.26 1.19
N PRO A 116 -23.06 -4.25 -0.15
CA PRO A 116 -22.00 -3.86 -1.06
C PRO A 116 -21.60 -2.38 -0.87
N LEU A 117 -20.34 -2.08 -1.20
CA LEU A 117 -19.89 -0.70 -1.31
C LEU A 117 -20.61 -0.01 -2.48
N PRO A 118 -20.93 1.28 -2.39
CA PRO A 118 -21.56 2.01 -3.48
C PRO A 118 -20.61 2.09 -4.69
N PRO A 119 -21.16 2.04 -5.92
CA PRO A 119 -20.37 2.17 -7.13
C PRO A 119 -19.86 3.61 -7.37
N ASP A 120 -20.46 4.57 -6.70
CA ASP A 120 -20.10 5.98 -6.78
C ASP A 120 -20.03 6.56 -5.37
N ARG A 121 -18.81 6.89 -4.93
CA ARG A 121 -18.53 7.45 -3.61
C ARG A 121 -18.78 8.95 -3.53
N GLU A 122 -18.80 9.64 -4.65
CA GLU A 122 -19.04 11.09 -4.73
C GLU A 122 -20.55 11.39 -4.88
N SER A 123 -21.38 10.37 -5.02
CA SER A 123 -22.81 10.55 -5.19
C SER A 123 -23.44 11.15 -3.93
N ASP A 124 -23.91 12.38 -4.05
CA ASP A 124 -24.72 13.05 -3.02
C ASP A 124 -26.12 12.41 -2.81
N SER A 125 -26.47 11.46 -3.68
CA SER A 125 -27.73 10.73 -3.61
C SER A 125 -27.83 9.71 -2.48
N MET A 126 -26.67 9.35 -1.86
CA MET A 126 -26.67 8.43 -0.74
C MET A 126 -27.09 9.13 0.55
N PRO A 127 -28.11 8.62 1.27
CA PRO A 127 -28.49 9.14 2.59
C PRO A 127 -27.30 9.22 3.55
N VAL A 128 -27.25 10.27 4.37
CA VAL A 128 -26.13 10.50 5.30
C VAL A 128 -25.95 9.32 6.27
N GLU A 129 -27.04 8.73 6.71
CA GLU A 129 -27.05 7.56 7.59
C GLU A 129 -26.32 6.38 6.95
N ASN A 130 -26.53 6.13 5.67
CA ASN A 130 -25.87 5.04 4.94
C ASN A 130 -24.36 5.34 4.72
N ARG A 131 -24.00 6.63 4.56
CA ARG A 131 -22.57 7.03 4.48
C ARG A 131 -21.85 6.77 5.79
N VAL A 132 -22.49 7.09 6.92
CA VAL A 132 -21.94 6.82 8.26
C VAL A 132 -21.81 5.31 8.50
N GLU A 133 -22.84 4.54 8.14
CA GLU A 133 -22.82 3.08 8.30
C GLU A 133 -21.75 2.41 7.41
N LEU A 134 -21.56 2.90 6.18
CA LEU A 134 -20.49 2.43 5.29
C LEU A 134 -19.11 2.87 5.74
N ALA A 135 -19.00 4.05 6.32
CA ALA A 135 -17.77 4.59 6.88
C ALA A 135 -17.43 3.98 8.25
N THR A 136 -18.42 3.39 8.93
CA THR A 136 -18.15 2.67 10.18
C THR A 136 -17.31 1.45 9.86
N LYS A 137 -16.02 1.55 10.08
CA LYS A 137 -15.07 0.46 9.95
C LYS A 137 -15.48 -0.65 10.92
N LYS A 138 -16.07 -1.71 10.42
CA LYS A 138 -16.19 -2.94 11.19
C LYS A 138 -14.83 -3.60 11.15
N ARG A 139 -14.02 -3.37 12.17
CA ARG A 139 -12.77 -4.10 12.36
C ARG A 139 -13.07 -5.60 12.40
N ILE A 140 -12.30 -6.38 11.67
CA ILE A 140 -12.27 -7.83 11.85
C ILE A 140 -11.80 -8.06 13.29
N PRO A 141 -12.59 -8.77 14.12
CA PRO A 141 -12.09 -9.14 15.45
C PRO A 141 -10.79 -9.92 15.32
N TYR A 142 -9.74 -9.45 15.92
CA TYR A 142 -8.44 -10.09 15.88
C TYR A 142 -7.80 -10.16 17.27
N SER A 143 -6.95 -11.13 17.43
CA SER A 143 -6.04 -11.24 18.58
C SER A 143 -4.65 -11.56 18.05
N THR A 144 -3.65 -10.95 18.65
CA THR A 144 -2.25 -11.27 18.38
C THR A 144 -1.83 -12.49 19.17
N HIS A 145 -1.17 -13.42 18.50
CA HIS A 145 -0.63 -14.63 19.10
C HIS A 145 0.89 -14.66 18.91
N ASP A 146 1.62 -14.97 19.96
CA ASP A 146 3.04 -15.24 19.86
C ASP A 146 3.24 -16.64 19.30
N VAL A 147 3.89 -16.72 18.16
CA VAL A 147 4.18 -17.96 17.44
C VAL A 147 5.67 -18.18 17.26
N THR A 148 6.48 -17.42 17.99
CA THR A 148 7.95 -17.40 17.91
C THR A 148 8.55 -18.80 18.06
N GLU A 149 8.03 -19.62 18.97
CA GLU A 149 8.54 -20.96 19.28
C GLU A 149 8.54 -21.89 18.05
N PHE A 150 7.59 -21.74 17.14
CA PHE A 150 7.48 -22.60 15.95
C PHE A 150 8.58 -22.35 14.92
N PHE A 151 9.32 -21.24 15.05
CA PHE A 151 10.36 -20.84 14.12
C PHE A 151 11.78 -21.02 14.69
N SER A 152 11.92 -21.60 15.87
CA SER A 152 13.22 -21.77 16.54
C SER A 152 14.20 -22.65 15.74
N GLU A 153 13.70 -23.60 14.96
CA GLU A 153 14.47 -24.55 14.17
C GLU A 153 14.25 -24.41 12.65
N CYS A 154 13.67 -23.27 12.18
CA CYS A 154 13.42 -23.06 10.76
C CYS A 154 14.73 -22.80 9.99
N ASP A 155 14.78 -23.22 8.72
CA ASP A 155 15.95 -23.09 7.84
C ASP A 155 16.18 -21.66 7.29
N SER A 156 15.48 -20.66 7.84
CA SER A 156 15.59 -19.26 7.44
C SER A 156 16.68 -18.53 8.21
N ASP A 157 17.81 -18.24 7.58
CA ASP A 157 18.89 -17.43 8.17
C ASP A 157 18.40 -16.08 8.68
N MET A 158 17.45 -15.45 7.95
CA MET A 158 16.86 -14.18 8.33
C MET A 158 16.04 -14.29 9.62
N VAL A 159 15.23 -15.34 9.75
CA VAL A 159 14.41 -15.58 10.92
C VAL A 159 15.32 -15.93 12.10
N SER A 160 16.23 -16.90 11.94
CA SER A 160 17.16 -17.33 13.00
C SER A 160 18.00 -16.18 13.53
N SER A 161 18.56 -15.35 12.66
CA SER A 161 19.31 -14.15 13.07
C SER A 161 18.44 -13.14 13.83
N SER A 162 17.21 -12.95 13.40
CA SER A 162 16.28 -12.02 14.06
C SER A 162 15.88 -12.50 15.46
N LEU A 163 15.60 -13.79 15.61
CA LEU A 163 15.29 -14.39 16.91
C LEU A 163 16.48 -14.32 17.88
N GLN A 164 17.70 -14.54 17.39
CA GLN A 164 18.93 -14.37 18.19
C GLN A 164 19.11 -12.92 18.66
N ASN A 165 18.60 -11.95 17.92
CA ASN A 165 18.59 -10.54 18.31
C ASN A 165 17.42 -10.16 19.21
N GLY A 166 16.65 -11.13 19.71
CA GLY A 166 15.56 -10.92 20.67
C GLY A 166 14.26 -10.40 20.04
N LEU A 167 14.10 -10.54 18.72
CA LEU A 167 12.82 -10.26 18.07
C LEU A 167 11.86 -11.42 18.30
N CYS A 168 10.56 -11.15 18.24
CA CYS A 168 9.52 -12.17 18.28
C CYS A 168 8.72 -12.19 16.96
N ILE A 169 7.99 -13.27 16.75
CA ILE A 169 7.06 -13.40 15.62
C ILE A 169 5.65 -13.44 16.20
N LEU A 170 4.88 -12.39 15.92
CA LEU A 170 3.46 -12.34 16.24
C LEU A 170 2.63 -12.63 15.00
N GLY A 171 1.51 -13.31 15.19
CA GLY A 171 0.58 -13.66 14.13
C GLY A 171 -0.86 -13.25 14.46
N ILE A 172 -1.61 -12.96 13.41
CA ILE A 172 -3.05 -12.73 13.44
C ILE A 172 -3.75 -13.60 12.40
N SER A 173 -5.00 -13.96 12.68
CA SER A 173 -5.89 -14.60 11.72
C SER A 173 -6.62 -13.56 10.87
N LEU A 174 -6.81 -13.88 9.58
CA LEU A 174 -7.67 -13.14 8.66
C LEU A 174 -8.71 -14.11 8.10
N PRO A 175 -9.90 -14.18 8.74
CA PRO A 175 -10.96 -15.10 8.33
C PRO A 175 -11.42 -14.84 6.90
N GLY A 176 -11.55 -15.91 6.07
CA GLY A 176 -12.02 -15.82 4.70
C GLY A 176 -11.01 -15.26 3.68
N PHE A 177 -9.75 -14.99 4.07
CA PHE A 177 -8.75 -14.37 3.19
C PHE A 177 -7.80 -15.36 2.50
N SER A 178 -7.96 -16.66 2.70
CA SER A 178 -7.11 -17.66 2.05
C SER A 178 -7.12 -17.49 0.53
N GLY A 179 -5.96 -17.42 -0.09
CA GLY A 179 -5.78 -17.21 -1.52
C GLY A 179 -6.00 -15.79 -2.03
N LYS A 180 -6.52 -14.86 -1.20
CA LYS A 180 -6.82 -13.48 -1.62
C LYS A 180 -5.66 -12.50 -1.39
N ILE A 181 -4.81 -12.77 -0.41
CA ILE A 181 -3.69 -11.89 -0.07
C ILE A 181 -2.60 -11.96 -1.14
N GLY A 182 -2.29 -13.18 -1.60
CA GLY A 182 -1.23 -13.46 -2.57
C GLY A 182 -1.65 -13.43 -4.03
N THR A 183 -2.94 -13.28 -4.34
CA THR A 183 -3.47 -13.33 -5.71
C THR A 183 -2.74 -12.36 -6.63
N LYS A 184 -2.25 -12.90 -7.76
CA LYS A 184 -1.58 -12.13 -8.81
C LYS A 184 -2.55 -11.91 -9.95
N THR A 185 -2.93 -10.66 -10.18
CA THR A 185 -3.72 -10.25 -11.34
C THR A 185 -2.85 -9.40 -12.26
N THR A 186 -3.12 -9.46 -13.56
CA THR A 186 -2.43 -8.65 -14.57
C THR A 186 -3.44 -7.76 -15.29
N ASP A 187 -2.97 -6.60 -15.75
CA ASP A 187 -3.72 -5.77 -16.68
C ASP A 187 -3.74 -6.41 -18.08
N GLU A 188 -4.49 -5.83 -19.01
CA GLU A 188 -4.59 -6.28 -20.41
C GLU A 188 -3.25 -6.29 -21.15
N LYS A 189 -2.25 -5.59 -20.64
CA LYS A 189 -0.88 -5.50 -21.19
C LYS A 189 0.12 -6.38 -20.46
N GLY A 190 -0.35 -7.25 -19.55
CA GLY A 190 0.48 -8.17 -18.79
C GLY A 190 1.23 -7.53 -17.62
N SER A 191 0.93 -6.28 -17.25
CA SER A 191 1.50 -5.68 -16.04
C SER A 191 0.81 -6.21 -14.81
N GLN A 192 1.60 -6.62 -13.83
CA GLN A 192 1.07 -7.11 -12.57
C GLN A 192 0.41 -5.96 -11.80
N LEU A 193 -0.86 -6.14 -11.44
CA LEU A 193 -1.56 -5.25 -10.53
C LEU A 193 -1.07 -5.43 -9.08
N PRO A 194 -1.18 -4.41 -8.24
CA PRO A 194 -0.87 -4.53 -6.82
C PRO A 194 -1.68 -5.63 -6.15
N ARG A 195 -1.00 -6.41 -5.32
CA ARG A 195 -1.61 -7.48 -4.52
C ARG A 195 -2.03 -6.92 -3.17
N LEU A 196 -3.07 -7.50 -2.56
CA LEU A 196 -3.50 -7.15 -1.21
C LEU A 196 -2.34 -7.29 -0.21
N GLY A 197 -1.54 -8.35 -0.27
CA GLY A 197 -0.38 -8.54 0.61
C GLY A 197 0.63 -7.40 0.56
N ARG A 198 0.77 -6.72 -0.59
CA ARG A 198 1.62 -5.53 -0.69
C ARG A 198 1.02 -4.31 0.01
N GLU A 199 -0.29 -4.12 -0.06
CA GLU A 199 -0.99 -3.05 0.67
C GLU A 199 -0.89 -3.29 2.18
N LEU A 200 -1.15 -4.52 2.62
CA LEU A 200 -0.98 -4.91 4.04
C LEU A 200 0.45 -4.70 4.53
N ALA A 201 1.46 -5.09 3.72
CA ALA A 201 2.86 -4.82 4.05
C ALA A 201 3.17 -3.32 4.11
N SER A 202 2.56 -2.52 3.25
CA SER A 202 2.73 -1.06 3.27
C SER A 202 2.09 -0.44 4.51
N ALA A 203 0.92 -0.91 4.94
CA ALA A 203 0.29 -0.51 6.19
C ALA A 203 1.16 -0.87 7.40
N ALA A 204 1.64 -2.11 7.48
CA ALA A 204 2.51 -2.57 8.56
C ALA A 204 3.80 -1.72 8.67
N LYS A 205 4.38 -1.31 7.54
CA LYS A 205 5.60 -0.47 7.51
C LYS A 205 5.42 0.90 8.17
N LEU A 206 4.20 1.38 8.36
CA LEU A 206 3.95 2.61 9.13
C LEU A 206 4.37 2.48 10.60
N ALA A 207 4.37 1.25 11.13
CA ALA A 207 4.93 0.95 12.46
C ALA A 207 6.46 0.81 12.47
N GLY A 208 7.13 1.01 11.32
CA GLY A 208 8.59 0.94 11.20
C GLY A 208 9.16 -0.48 11.01
N VAL A 209 8.33 -1.48 10.75
CA VAL A 209 8.79 -2.85 10.44
C VAL A 209 9.26 -2.96 8.99
N SER A 210 10.12 -3.93 8.70
CA SER A 210 10.65 -4.17 7.34
C SER A 210 9.60 -4.75 6.40
N GLY A 211 8.66 -5.53 6.93
CA GLY A 211 7.61 -6.21 6.17
C GLY A 211 6.84 -7.20 7.03
N ILE A 212 6.02 -7.99 6.36
CA ILE A 212 5.21 -9.06 6.94
C ILE A 212 5.36 -10.31 6.08
N PHE A 213 5.01 -11.47 6.64
CA PHE A 213 4.74 -12.69 5.91
C PHE A 213 3.24 -12.97 5.92
N HIS A 214 2.73 -13.68 4.93
CA HIS A 214 1.34 -14.14 4.92
C HIS A 214 1.21 -15.56 4.38
N SER A 215 0.13 -16.24 4.75
CA SER A 215 -0.12 -17.64 4.43
C SER A 215 -0.05 -17.97 2.94
N ASP A 216 -0.49 -17.05 2.07
CA ASP A 216 -0.57 -17.31 0.63
C ASP A 216 0.79 -17.30 -0.08
N GLU A 217 1.86 -16.83 0.58
CA GLU A 217 3.21 -16.90 0.03
C GLU A 217 4.07 -18.00 0.69
N LEU A 218 3.57 -18.58 1.79
CA LEU A 218 4.27 -19.65 2.51
C LEU A 218 3.74 -21.03 2.07
N PRO A 219 4.59 -22.08 2.04
CA PRO A 219 5.98 -22.11 2.52
C PRO A 219 6.96 -21.43 1.54
N ALA A 220 7.87 -20.62 2.08
CA ALA A 220 8.92 -19.91 1.35
C ALA A 220 9.94 -19.32 2.33
N TYR A 221 11.03 -18.77 1.83
CA TYR A 221 12.04 -18.03 2.62
C TYR A 221 12.73 -18.86 3.73
N GLY A 222 12.79 -20.18 3.58
CA GLY A 222 13.29 -21.09 4.63
C GLY A 222 12.27 -21.44 5.70
N ILE A 223 11.02 -20.98 5.56
CA ILE A 223 9.87 -21.38 6.37
C ILE A 223 9.19 -22.57 5.68
N SER A 224 9.11 -23.70 6.35
CA SER A 224 8.56 -24.94 5.79
C SER A 224 7.05 -25.08 6.04
N GLN A 225 6.48 -26.14 5.48
CA GLN A 225 5.07 -26.48 5.70
C GLN A 225 4.81 -26.85 7.19
N THR A 226 5.82 -27.28 7.92
CA THR A 226 5.69 -27.64 9.33
C THR A 226 5.39 -26.42 10.17
N GLU A 227 6.17 -25.35 10.01
CA GLU A 227 5.93 -24.08 10.70
C GLU A 227 4.56 -23.49 10.31
N VAL A 228 4.23 -23.52 9.00
CA VAL A 228 2.93 -23.06 8.51
C VAL A 228 1.77 -23.82 9.20
N ASN A 229 1.87 -25.15 9.31
CA ASN A 229 0.84 -25.96 9.94
C ASN A 229 0.74 -25.66 11.45
N SER A 230 1.87 -25.47 12.13
CA SER A 230 1.91 -25.09 13.54
C SER A 230 1.23 -23.75 13.80
N VAL A 231 1.53 -22.75 12.98
CA VAL A 231 0.86 -21.44 13.03
C VAL A 231 -0.65 -21.56 12.78
N ARG A 232 -1.06 -22.30 11.75
CA ARG A 232 -2.49 -22.52 11.44
C ARG A 232 -3.22 -23.18 12.60
N SER A 233 -2.59 -24.16 13.24
CA SER A 233 -3.14 -24.85 14.42
C SER A 233 -3.27 -23.91 15.62
N GLN A 234 -2.23 -23.14 15.92
CA GLN A 234 -2.22 -22.19 17.04
C GLN A 234 -3.28 -21.09 16.89
N LEU A 235 -3.48 -20.62 15.65
CA LEU A 235 -4.49 -19.61 15.33
C LEU A 235 -5.88 -20.20 15.08
N SER A 236 -6.05 -21.52 15.19
CA SER A 236 -7.31 -22.25 14.96
C SER A 236 -7.94 -21.94 13.59
N LEU A 237 -7.14 -21.91 12.53
CA LEU A 237 -7.57 -21.51 11.19
C LEU A 237 -8.27 -22.64 10.43
N SER A 238 -9.35 -22.30 9.76
CA SER A 238 -9.96 -23.15 8.72
C SER A 238 -9.19 -23.05 7.40
N GLU A 239 -9.54 -23.86 6.39
CA GLU A 239 -8.94 -23.76 5.05
C GLU A 239 -9.23 -22.43 4.36
N ALA A 240 -10.36 -21.81 4.67
CA ALA A 240 -10.77 -20.52 4.10
C ALA A 240 -10.01 -19.33 4.70
N ASP A 241 -9.30 -19.54 5.82
CA ASP A 241 -8.65 -18.45 6.55
C ASP A 241 -7.18 -18.30 6.16
N ALA A 242 -6.74 -17.06 6.17
CA ALA A 242 -5.34 -16.69 6.05
C ALA A 242 -4.74 -16.25 7.39
N PHE A 243 -3.44 -16.10 7.44
CA PHE A 243 -2.73 -15.45 8.54
C PHE A 243 -1.69 -14.46 8.03
N VAL A 244 -1.37 -13.50 8.88
CA VAL A 244 -0.26 -12.56 8.69
C VAL A 244 0.65 -12.65 9.88
N LEU A 245 1.96 -12.67 9.62
CA LEU A 245 3.02 -12.70 10.62
C LEU A 245 3.86 -11.42 10.53
N CYS A 246 4.22 -10.89 11.67
CA CYS A 246 5.18 -9.79 11.79
C CYS A 246 6.32 -10.17 12.71
N MET A 247 7.56 -9.94 12.25
CA MET A 247 8.78 -10.23 13.00
C MET A 247 9.48 -8.91 13.34
N ALA A 248 9.38 -8.52 14.63
CA ALA A 248 9.95 -7.29 15.16
C ALA A 248 9.97 -7.35 16.72
N PRO A 249 10.44 -6.32 17.43
CA PRO A 249 10.16 -6.19 18.85
C PRO A 249 8.65 -6.27 19.12
N LYS A 250 8.23 -6.91 20.20
CA LYS A 250 6.82 -7.24 20.46
C LYS A 250 5.87 -6.07 20.28
N TRP A 251 6.17 -4.92 20.89
CA TRP A 251 5.35 -3.71 20.78
C TRP A 251 5.19 -3.22 19.34
N GLN A 252 6.24 -3.36 18.54
CA GLN A 252 6.26 -2.91 17.16
C GLN A 252 5.49 -3.88 16.25
N SER A 253 5.59 -5.19 16.49
CA SER A 253 4.78 -6.20 15.81
C SER A 253 3.29 -6.02 16.10
N GLU A 254 2.92 -5.69 17.35
CA GLU A 254 1.53 -5.39 17.72
C GLU A 254 0.98 -4.19 16.93
N LEU A 255 1.72 -3.07 16.87
CA LEU A 255 1.32 -1.89 16.07
C LEU A 255 1.25 -2.18 14.57
N ALA A 256 2.20 -2.97 14.04
CA ALA A 256 2.20 -3.35 12.63
C ALA A 256 0.99 -4.21 12.27
N LEU A 257 0.64 -5.18 13.12
CA LEU A 257 -0.52 -6.04 12.91
C LEU A 257 -1.85 -5.31 13.14
N GLU A 258 -1.89 -4.33 14.03
CA GLU A 258 -3.03 -3.42 14.16
C GLU A 258 -3.27 -2.64 12.85
N ALA A 259 -2.21 -2.07 12.28
CA ALA A 259 -2.28 -1.35 11.00
C ALA A 259 -2.71 -2.24 9.82
N VAL A 260 -2.45 -3.55 9.89
CA VAL A 260 -2.90 -4.52 8.87
C VAL A 260 -4.41 -4.75 8.93
N VAL A 261 -5.03 -4.64 10.12
CA VAL A 261 -6.47 -4.93 10.31
C VAL A 261 -7.33 -3.67 10.12
N ASP A 262 -6.74 -2.49 10.26
CA ASP A 262 -7.38 -1.18 10.02
C ASP A 262 -7.58 -0.87 8.54
#